data_8cdb98831c54b2f2c577a332770e4ad2
#
_entry.id   8cdb98831c54b2f2c577a332770e4ad2
#
_cell.length_a   1.000
_cell.length_b   1.000
_cell.length_c   1.000
_cell.angle_alpha   90.00
_cell.angle_beta   90.00
_cell.angle_gamma   90.00
#
_symmetry.space_group_name_H-M   'P 1'
#
loop_
_entity.id
_entity.type
_entity.pdbx_description
1 polymer ?
#
loop_
_entity_poly.entity_id
_entity_poly.type
_entity_poly.pdbx_seq_one_letter_code
_entity_poly.pdbx_strand_id
1 'polypeptide(L)'
;MAIESKTVSFGYEEVEESEKTGKVGAVFSSVASKYDVMNDAMSAGTHRLWKDRFVRRVKPRAGETILDMAGGTGDIAFRMVDSGAHITVADINAEMLAEGVDRALDKDETRLVWSQQNAETLNFPDAHFDAYTIVFGIRNVTHIDKALAEAHRVLKYGGRFFCMEFSQTRWPGFDKIYQTYSHHILPKVGKAVANDEASYRYLAESIAKFPPMEDFRAMIQAAGFSQTKVEPMMGGLVAIHSGWEV
;
A
#
# COMPACT_ATOMS: atom_id res chain seq x y z
N MET A 1 32.72 -19.35 3.60
CA MET A 1 32.32 -18.20 2.80
C MET A 1 31.39 -17.36 3.68
N ALA A 2 31.83 -16.16 4.06
CA ALA A 2 30.93 -15.23 4.77
C ALA A 2 29.81 -14.86 3.78
N ILE A 3 28.56 -15.08 4.19
CA ILE A 3 27.40 -14.57 3.45
C ILE A 3 27.48 -13.05 3.62
N GLU A 4 27.76 -12.30 2.55
CA GLU A 4 27.61 -10.85 2.57
C GLU A 4 26.14 -10.57 2.92
N SER A 5 25.89 -10.03 4.10
CA SER A 5 24.54 -9.60 4.47
C SER A 5 24.16 -8.43 3.58
N LYS A 6 23.10 -8.61 2.79
CA LYS A 6 22.53 -7.52 1.98
C LYS A 6 21.80 -6.57 2.90
N THR A 7 22.18 -5.30 2.87
CA THR A 7 21.43 -4.23 3.55
C THR A 7 20.39 -3.62 2.64
N VAL A 8 19.30 -3.19 3.25
CA VAL A 8 18.17 -2.52 2.58
C VAL A 8 17.68 -1.35 3.42
N SER A 9 17.05 -0.39 2.76
CA SER A 9 16.54 0.81 3.43
C SER A 9 15.30 0.52 4.29
N PHE A 10 15.34 0.97 5.55
CA PHE A 10 14.21 1.07 6.47
C PHE A 10 14.08 2.55 6.89
N GLY A 11 13.29 3.32 6.17
CA GLY A 11 13.37 4.77 6.24
C GLY A 11 14.76 5.25 5.83
N TYR A 12 15.43 6.02 6.69
CA TYR A 12 16.81 6.49 6.46
C TYR A 12 17.87 5.55 7.04
N GLU A 13 17.46 4.53 7.81
CA GLU A 13 18.35 3.52 8.32
C GLU A 13 18.62 2.43 7.28
N GLU A 14 19.83 1.86 7.29
CA GLU A 14 20.17 0.63 6.57
C GLU A 14 20.07 -0.54 7.55
N VAL A 15 19.29 -1.54 7.20
CA VAL A 15 19.06 -2.74 8.01
C VAL A 15 19.37 -4.00 7.21
N GLU A 16 19.61 -5.13 7.87
CA GLU A 16 19.70 -6.39 7.15
C GLU A 16 18.37 -6.72 6.46
N GLU A 17 18.46 -7.24 5.23
CA GLU A 17 17.29 -7.61 4.42
C GLU A 17 16.33 -8.53 5.17
N SER A 18 16.89 -9.49 5.94
CA SER A 18 16.13 -10.43 6.76
C SER A 18 15.33 -9.78 7.90
N GLU A 19 15.75 -8.60 8.37
CA GLU A 19 15.10 -7.89 9.48
C GLU A 19 14.01 -6.91 9.03
N LYS A 20 14.08 -6.41 7.78
CA LYS A 20 13.20 -5.33 7.32
C LYS A 20 11.73 -5.68 7.46
N THR A 21 11.31 -6.86 7.01
CA THR A 21 9.92 -7.30 7.10
C THR A 21 9.41 -7.31 8.55
N GLY A 22 10.22 -7.80 9.49
CA GLY A 22 9.89 -7.81 10.91
C GLY A 22 9.77 -6.41 11.50
N LYS A 23 10.70 -5.50 11.15
CA LYS A 23 10.65 -4.10 11.59
C LYS A 23 9.43 -3.36 11.03
N VAL A 24 9.12 -3.53 9.74
CA VAL A 24 7.92 -2.98 9.13
C VAL A 24 6.66 -3.55 9.80
N GLY A 25 6.62 -4.86 10.03
CA GLY A 25 5.53 -5.50 10.76
C GLY A 25 5.31 -4.87 12.14
N ALA A 26 6.36 -4.68 12.92
CA ALA A 26 6.28 -4.06 14.24
C ALA A 26 5.72 -2.62 14.19
N VAL A 27 6.09 -1.82 13.18
CA VAL A 27 5.51 -0.47 12.96
C VAL A 27 4.00 -0.55 12.76
N PHE A 28 3.52 -1.43 11.87
CA PHE A 28 2.09 -1.53 11.59
C PHE A 28 1.30 -2.17 12.73
N SER A 29 1.87 -3.16 13.44
CA SER A 29 1.25 -3.75 14.64
C SER A 29 1.05 -2.71 15.75
N SER A 30 2.04 -1.83 15.99
CA SER A 30 1.93 -0.79 17.03
C SER A 30 0.81 0.23 16.77
N VAL A 31 0.44 0.43 15.52
CA VAL A 31 -0.58 1.40 15.11
C VAL A 31 -1.88 0.77 14.61
N ALA A 32 -2.01 -0.57 14.60
CA ALA A 32 -3.15 -1.27 13.99
C ALA A 32 -4.51 -0.76 14.50
N SER A 33 -4.70 -0.67 15.81
CA SER A 33 -5.93 -0.16 16.44
C SER A 33 -6.16 1.35 16.25
N LYS A 34 -5.13 2.12 15.82
CA LYS A 34 -5.18 3.58 15.60
C LYS A 34 -4.85 3.95 14.15
N TYR A 35 -4.85 2.95 13.25
CA TYR A 35 -4.42 3.13 11.87
C TYR A 35 -5.19 4.23 11.13
N ASP A 36 -6.51 4.31 11.34
CA ASP A 36 -7.33 5.37 10.75
C ASP A 36 -6.96 6.76 11.30
N VAL A 37 -6.67 6.87 12.60
CA VAL A 37 -6.22 8.13 13.22
C VAL A 37 -4.88 8.57 12.66
N MET A 38 -3.97 7.63 12.43
CA MET A 38 -2.68 7.90 11.79
C MET A 38 -2.87 8.42 10.36
N ASN A 39 -3.73 7.77 9.58
CA ASN A 39 -4.05 8.21 8.22
C ASN A 39 -4.72 9.59 8.22
N ASP A 40 -5.63 9.88 9.16
CA ASP A 40 -6.24 11.19 9.33
C ASP A 40 -5.18 12.26 9.64
N ALA A 41 -4.25 11.98 10.55
CA ALA A 41 -3.17 12.89 10.87
C ALA A 41 -2.26 13.17 9.67
N MET A 42 -1.89 12.13 8.89
CA MET A 42 -1.02 12.27 7.71
C MET A 42 -1.66 13.03 6.57
N SER A 43 -2.97 12.95 6.40
CA SER A 43 -3.70 13.45 5.25
C SER A 43 -4.67 14.58 5.57
N ALA A 44 -4.72 15.05 6.81
CA ALA A 44 -5.77 15.96 7.30
C ALA A 44 -7.19 15.44 6.94
N GLY A 45 -7.41 14.12 7.05
CA GLY A 45 -8.67 13.45 6.76
C GLY A 45 -9.00 13.26 5.27
N THR A 46 -8.15 13.77 4.36
CA THR A 46 -8.42 13.72 2.91
C THR A 46 -8.20 12.34 2.30
N HIS A 47 -7.52 11.41 2.99
CA HIS A 47 -7.28 10.04 2.51
C HIS A 47 -8.56 9.29 2.14
N ARG A 48 -9.69 9.61 2.80
CA ARG A 48 -11.00 8.99 2.50
C ARG A 48 -11.47 9.33 1.09
N LEU A 49 -11.33 10.60 0.69
CA LEU A 49 -11.65 11.05 -0.66
C LEU A 49 -10.73 10.43 -1.72
N TRP A 50 -9.44 10.24 -1.37
CA TRP A 50 -8.48 9.58 -2.27
C TRP A 50 -8.85 8.11 -2.47
N LYS A 51 -9.20 7.40 -1.39
CA LYS A 51 -9.64 6.00 -1.44
C LYS A 51 -10.94 5.84 -2.24
N ASP A 52 -11.91 6.75 -2.08
CA ASP A 52 -13.13 6.76 -2.90
C ASP A 52 -12.83 6.99 -4.39
N ARG A 53 -11.91 7.92 -4.70
CA ARG A 53 -11.46 8.15 -6.09
C ARG A 53 -10.74 6.93 -6.64
N PHE A 54 -9.90 6.28 -5.84
CA PHE A 54 -9.20 5.06 -6.20
C PHE A 54 -10.19 3.95 -6.56
N VAL A 55 -11.17 3.66 -5.72
CA VAL A 55 -12.18 2.62 -5.97
C VAL A 55 -12.99 2.94 -7.24
N ARG A 56 -13.38 4.21 -7.45
CA ARG A 56 -13.99 4.63 -8.72
C ARG A 56 -13.10 4.40 -9.94
N ARG A 57 -11.78 4.46 -9.77
CA ARG A 57 -10.81 4.21 -10.84
C ARG A 57 -10.64 2.71 -11.10
N VAL A 58 -10.58 1.89 -10.06
CA VAL A 58 -10.58 0.42 -10.14
C VAL A 58 -11.85 -0.06 -10.85
N LYS A 59 -13.00 0.51 -10.49
CA LYS A 59 -14.31 0.17 -11.05
C LYS A 59 -14.57 -1.35 -10.95
N PRO A 60 -14.62 -1.90 -9.73
CA PRO A 60 -14.87 -3.33 -9.52
C PRO A 60 -16.23 -3.72 -10.09
N ARG A 61 -16.35 -4.95 -10.61
CA ARG A 61 -17.57 -5.45 -11.25
C ARG A 61 -18.00 -6.76 -10.59
N ALA A 62 -19.31 -7.01 -10.64
CA ALA A 62 -19.85 -8.27 -10.14
C ALA A 62 -19.23 -9.46 -10.87
N GLY A 63 -18.83 -10.47 -10.07
CA GLY A 63 -18.22 -11.69 -10.55
C GLY A 63 -16.71 -11.60 -10.84
N GLU A 64 -16.08 -10.41 -10.77
CA GLU A 64 -14.62 -10.30 -10.82
C GLU A 64 -13.99 -10.87 -9.55
N THR A 65 -12.80 -11.46 -9.68
CA THR A 65 -11.92 -11.82 -8.56
C THR A 65 -10.86 -10.74 -8.38
N ILE A 66 -10.78 -10.15 -7.19
CA ILE A 66 -9.89 -9.01 -6.90
C ILE A 66 -8.98 -9.35 -5.72
N LEU A 67 -7.68 -9.12 -5.88
CA LEU A 67 -6.72 -9.16 -4.79
C LEU A 67 -6.45 -7.73 -4.29
N ASP A 68 -6.76 -7.48 -3.02
CA ASP A 68 -6.39 -6.26 -2.30
C ASP A 68 -5.17 -6.56 -1.44
N MET A 69 -3.99 -6.33 -2.00
CA MET A 69 -2.69 -6.62 -1.38
C MET A 69 -2.25 -5.49 -0.46
N ALA A 70 -1.61 -5.82 0.65
CA ALA A 70 -1.35 -4.90 1.77
C ALA A 70 -2.66 -4.21 2.22
N GLY A 71 -3.74 -4.99 2.22
CA GLY A 71 -5.10 -4.52 2.51
C GLY A 71 -5.33 -4.22 3.98
N GLY A 72 -4.46 -4.71 4.86
CA GLY A 72 -4.47 -4.45 6.30
C GLY A 72 -5.85 -4.73 6.93
N THR A 73 -6.47 -3.70 7.48
CA THR A 73 -7.80 -3.78 8.09
C THR A 73 -8.96 -3.79 7.09
N GLY A 74 -8.68 -3.91 5.77
CA GLY A 74 -9.67 -4.08 4.71
C GLY A 74 -10.38 -2.82 4.23
N ASP A 75 -9.87 -1.62 4.52
CA ASP A 75 -10.59 -0.37 4.21
C ASP A 75 -10.93 -0.22 2.71
N ILE A 76 -10.05 -0.63 1.80
CA ILE A 76 -10.31 -0.62 0.35
C ILE A 76 -11.30 -1.72 -0.03
N ALA A 77 -11.15 -2.92 0.52
CA ALA A 77 -12.04 -4.05 0.27
C ALA A 77 -13.49 -3.73 0.69
N PHE A 78 -13.70 -3.15 1.87
CA PHE A 78 -15.02 -2.69 2.32
C PHE A 78 -15.68 -1.66 1.38
N ARG A 79 -14.89 -0.85 0.70
CA ARG A 79 -15.40 0.12 -0.30
C ARG A 79 -15.76 -0.52 -1.63
N MET A 80 -15.24 -1.71 -1.90
CA MET A 80 -15.46 -2.46 -3.13
C MET A 80 -16.53 -3.56 -2.99
N VAL A 81 -16.82 -4.03 -1.78
CA VAL A 81 -17.61 -5.24 -1.52
C VAL A 81 -19.02 -5.20 -2.14
N ASP A 82 -19.65 -4.04 -2.18
CA ASP A 82 -21.00 -3.88 -2.75
C ASP A 82 -21.03 -3.92 -4.28
N SER A 83 -19.88 -4.01 -4.94
CA SER A 83 -19.80 -4.22 -6.40
C SER A 83 -20.24 -5.63 -6.83
N GLY A 84 -20.27 -6.59 -5.89
CA GLY A 84 -20.49 -8.00 -6.18
C GLY A 84 -19.24 -8.73 -6.69
N ALA A 85 -18.05 -8.13 -6.57
CA ALA A 85 -16.77 -8.81 -6.81
C ALA A 85 -16.40 -9.73 -5.64
N HIS A 86 -15.65 -10.79 -5.93
CA HIS A 86 -15.03 -11.68 -4.94
C HIS A 86 -13.69 -11.08 -4.54
N ILE A 87 -13.58 -10.56 -3.32
CA ILE A 87 -12.41 -9.81 -2.87
C ILE A 87 -11.61 -10.64 -1.86
N THR A 88 -10.33 -10.83 -2.15
CA THR A 88 -9.35 -11.38 -1.21
C THR A 88 -8.52 -10.23 -0.65
N VAL A 89 -8.59 -10.00 0.64
CA VAL A 89 -7.73 -9.08 1.38
C VAL A 89 -6.48 -9.84 1.80
N ALA A 90 -5.33 -9.41 1.34
CA ALA A 90 -4.06 -10.04 1.66
C ALA A 90 -3.10 -9.04 2.31
N ASP A 91 -2.44 -9.47 3.36
CA ASP A 91 -1.41 -8.68 4.04
C ASP A 91 -0.35 -9.60 4.64
N ILE A 92 0.86 -9.11 4.81
CA ILE A 92 1.92 -9.85 5.50
C ILE A 92 1.74 -9.83 7.02
N ASN A 93 1.07 -8.80 7.54
CA ASN A 93 0.84 -8.58 8.96
C ASN A 93 -0.48 -9.25 9.41
N ALA A 94 -0.34 -10.33 10.18
CA ALA A 94 -1.48 -11.10 10.68
C ALA A 94 -2.35 -10.29 11.67
N GLU A 95 -1.78 -9.36 12.44
CA GLU A 95 -2.52 -8.55 13.41
C GLU A 95 -3.43 -7.54 12.69
N MET A 96 -2.94 -6.94 11.58
CA MET A 96 -3.76 -6.07 10.74
C MET A 96 -4.94 -6.84 10.11
N LEU A 97 -4.70 -8.07 9.65
CA LEU A 97 -5.77 -8.92 9.13
C LEU A 97 -6.78 -9.31 10.21
N ALA A 98 -6.32 -9.64 11.43
CA ALA A 98 -7.21 -9.97 12.56
C ALA A 98 -8.14 -8.80 12.89
N GLU A 99 -7.61 -7.57 12.98
CA GLU A 99 -8.42 -6.36 13.16
C GLU A 99 -9.44 -6.16 12.03
N GLY A 100 -9.04 -6.50 10.79
CA GLY A 100 -9.93 -6.46 9.63
C GLY A 100 -11.06 -7.49 9.72
N VAL A 101 -10.77 -8.70 10.18
CA VAL A 101 -11.77 -9.76 10.43
C VAL A 101 -12.75 -9.32 11.51
N ASP A 102 -12.27 -8.79 12.63
CA ASP A 102 -13.14 -8.29 13.71
C ASP A 102 -14.05 -7.17 13.21
N ARG A 103 -13.50 -6.25 12.41
CA ARG A 103 -14.29 -5.19 11.76
C ARG A 103 -15.33 -5.74 10.77
N ALA A 104 -15.04 -6.85 10.09
CA ALA A 104 -15.99 -7.52 9.18
C ALA A 104 -17.12 -8.18 9.99
N LEU A 105 -16.80 -8.81 11.09
CA LEU A 105 -17.79 -9.39 12.02
C LEU A 105 -18.72 -8.32 12.60
N ASP A 106 -18.17 -7.18 13.05
CA ASP A 106 -18.96 -6.06 13.58
C ASP A 106 -19.93 -5.46 12.54
N LYS A 107 -19.64 -5.63 11.24
CA LYS A 107 -20.46 -5.16 10.12
C LYS A 107 -21.35 -6.24 9.51
N ASP A 108 -21.33 -7.45 10.05
CA ASP A 108 -21.97 -8.63 9.44
C ASP A 108 -21.54 -8.85 7.97
N GLU A 109 -20.26 -8.57 7.67
CA GLU A 109 -19.68 -8.67 6.33
C GLU A 109 -18.93 -10.00 6.17
N THR A 110 -19.52 -10.94 5.45
CA THR A 110 -18.99 -12.29 5.27
C THR A 110 -18.44 -12.58 3.87
N ARG A 111 -18.50 -11.60 2.95
CA ARG A 111 -18.10 -11.76 1.54
C ARG A 111 -16.60 -11.59 1.30
N LEU A 112 -15.85 -11.07 2.29
CA LEU A 112 -14.42 -10.85 2.17
C LEU A 112 -13.64 -12.10 2.57
N VAL A 113 -12.63 -12.45 1.78
CA VAL A 113 -11.68 -13.53 2.08
C VAL A 113 -10.39 -12.90 2.61
N TRP A 114 -9.87 -13.43 3.72
CA TRP A 114 -8.66 -12.91 4.37
C TRP A 114 -7.51 -13.90 4.23
N SER A 115 -6.33 -13.43 3.83
CA SER A 115 -5.18 -14.29 3.56
C SER A 115 -3.87 -13.63 3.97
N GLN A 116 -3.07 -14.31 4.79
CA GLN A 116 -1.73 -13.82 5.09
C GLN A 116 -0.80 -14.14 3.93
N GLN A 117 -0.23 -13.10 3.29
CA GLN A 117 0.59 -13.21 2.08
C GLN A 117 1.75 -12.21 2.10
N ASN A 118 2.87 -12.61 1.51
CA ASN A 118 3.95 -11.69 1.19
C ASN A 118 3.82 -11.26 -0.28
N ALA A 119 3.80 -9.95 -0.54
CA ALA A 119 3.68 -9.41 -1.90
C ALA A 119 4.79 -9.86 -2.85
N GLU A 120 5.97 -10.20 -2.31
CA GLU A 120 7.14 -10.64 -3.07
C GLU A 120 7.07 -12.13 -3.46
N THR A 121 6.18 -12.91 -2.82
CA THR A 121 6.02 -14.36 -3.04
C THR A 121 4.59 -14.76 -2.70
N LEU A 122 3.68 -14.56 -3.65
CA LEU A 122 2.26 -14.83 -3.46
C LEU A 122 1.96 -16.33 -3.62
N ASN A 123 1.25 -16.89 -2.64
CA ASN A 123 0.80 -18.28 -2.71
C ASN A 123 -0.55 -18.40 -3.45
N PHE A 124 -0.65 -17.75 -4.61
CA PHE A 124 -1.78 -17.86 -5.53
C PHE A 124 -1.32 -18.38 -6.88
N PRO A 125 -2.18 -19.09 -7.61
CA PRO A 125 -1.85 -19.56 -8.97
C PRO A 125 -1.68 -18.39 -9.93
N ASP A 126 -1.00 -18.65 -11.05
CA ASP A 126 -0.89 -17.72 -12.16
C ASP A 126 -2.28 -17.41 -12.74
N ALA A 127 -2.45 -16.22 -13.30
CA ALA A 127 -3.67 -15.82 -14.01
C ALA A 127 -4.97 -16.07 -13.21
N HIS A 128 -4.99 -15.72 -11.94
CA HIS A 128 -6.10 -15.97 -11.03
C HIS A 128 -7.04 -14.78 -10.85
N PHE A 129 -6.50 -13.56 -10.79
CA PHE A 129 -7.27 -12.35 -10.46
C PHE A 129 -7.58 -11.49 -11.70
N ASP A 130 -8.76 -10.87 -11.71
CA ASP A 130 -9.18 -9.90 -12.72
C ASP A 130 -8.65 -8.48 -12.40
N ALA A 131 -8.39 -8.20 -11.11
CA ALA A 131 -7.74 -6.97 -10.69
C ALA A 131 -6.86 -7.20 -9.46
N TYR A 132 -5.78 -6.41 -9.37
CA TYR A 132 -4.87 -6.33 -8.24
C TYR A 132 -4.84 -4.88 -7.76
N THR A 133 -5.08 -4.67 -6.48
CA THR A 133 -5.01 -3.36 -5.84
C THR A 133 -3.97 -3.36 -4.74
N ILE A 134 -3.23 -2.27 -4.59
CA ILE A 134 -2.34 -2.03 -3.45
C ILE A 134 -2.36 -0.55 -3.08
N VAL A 135 -2.70 -0.23 -1.84
CA VAL A 135 -2.89 1.15 -1.38
C VAL A 135 -2.05 1.42 -0.15
N PHE A 136 -1.10 2.38 -0.27
CA PHE A 136 -0.17 2.80 0.79
C PHE A 136 0.68 1.67 1.39
N GLY A 137 0.89 0.61 0.61
CA GLY A 137 1.60 -0.59 1.04
C GLY A 137 2.94 -0.83 0.34
N ILE A 138 3.03 -0.55 -0.97
CA ILE A 138 4.16 -1.00 -1.80
C ILE A 138 5.49 -0.37 -1.42
N ARG A 139 5.51 0.84 -0.86
CA ARG A 139 6.74 1.50 -0.38
C ARG A 139 7.42 0.74 0.77
N ASN A 140 6.68 -0.12 1.47
CA ASN A 140 7.18 -0.88 2.60
C ASN A 140 7.76 -2.25 2.20
N VAL A 141 7.50 -2.67 0.96
CA VAL A 141 8.02 -3.92 0.40
C VAL A 141 9.54 -3.83 0.23
N THR A 142 10.24 -4.92 0.47
CA THR A 142 11.71 -4.94 0.40
C THR A 142 12.18 -4.87 -1.05
N HIS A 143 11.58 -5.70 -1.93
CA HIS A 143 11.88 -5.76 -3.36
C HIS A 143 10.63 -5.44 -4.17
N ILE A 144 10.48 -4.15 -4.51
CA ILE A 144 9.32 -3.66 -5.28
C ILE A 144 9.22 -4.36 -6.64
N ASP A 145 10.34 -4.64 -7.29
CA ASP A 145 10.43 -5.36 -8.55
C ASP A 145 9.84 -6.77 -8.46
N LYS A 146 10.15 -7.51 -7.40
CA LYS A 146 9.55 -8.83 -7.15
C LYS A 146 8.05 -8.74 -6.90
N ALA A 147 7.62 -7.78 -6.09
CA ALA A 147 6.20 -7.59 -5.82
C ALA A 147 5.41 -7.22 -7.08
N LEU A 148 5.98 -6.41 -7.97
CA LEU A 148 5.38 -6.08 -9.26
C LEU A 148 5.34 -7.29 -10.21
N ALA A 149 6.39 -8.12 -10.22
CA ALA A 149 6.42 -9.37 -10.99
C ALA A 149 5.36 -10.36 -10.50
N GLU A 150 5.19 -10.52 -9.19
CA GLU A 150 4.13 -11.35 -8.61
C GLU A 150 2.73 -10.79 -8.90
N ALA A 151 2.55 -9.48 -8.82
CA ALA A 151 1.29 -8.84 -9.19
C ALA A 151 0.93 -9.10 -10.67
N HIS A 152 1.93 -9.07 -11.56
CA HIS A 152 1.74 -9.42 -12.98
C HIS A 152 1.40 -10.90 -13.14
N ARG A 153 2.15 -11.81 -12.50
CA ARG A 153 1.96 -13.27 -12.60
C ARG A 153 0.55 -13.72 -12.20
N VAL A 154 0.02 -13.16 -11.11
CA VAL A 154 -1.29 -13.59 -10.59
C VAL A 154 -2.47 -12.96 -11.32
N LEU A 155 -2.25 -11.95 -12.16
CA LEU A 155 -3.30 -11.35 -12.98
C LEU A 155 -3.58 -12.19 -14.23
N LYS A 156 -4.87 -12.29 -14.55
CA LYS A 156 -5.33 -12.89 -15.83
C LYS A 156 -4.93 -11.98 -17.00
N TYR A 157 -4.85 -12.57 -18.20
CA TYR A 157 -4.80 -11.78 -19.43
C TYR A 157 -5.99 -10.80 -19.48
N GLY A 158 -5.71 -9.52 -19.71
CA GLY A 158 -6.70 -8.46 -19.58
C GLY A 158 -6.91 -7.99 -18.14
N GLY A 159 -6.20 -8.55 -17.17
CA GLY A 159 -6.22 -8.15 -15.77
C GLY A 159 -5.64 -6.76 -15.54
N ARG A 160 -6.03 -6.12 -14.45
CA ARG A 160 -5.75 -4.71 -14.16
C ARG A 160 -4.98 -4.56 -12.85
N PHE A 161 -3.88 -3.85 -12.92
CA PHE A 161 -3.09 -3.44 -11.76
C PHE A 161 -3.42 -2.00 -11.38
N PHE A 162 -3.62 -1.75 -10.08
CA PHE A 162 -3.80 -0.41 -9.52
C PHE A 162 -2.99 -0.26 -8.24
N CYS A 163 -2.19 0.79 -8.19
CA CYS A 163 -1.44 1.18 -7.00
C CYS A 163 -1.74 2.63 -6.66
N MET A 164 -2.11 2.92 -5.40
CA MET A 164 -2.16 4.28 -4.89
C MET A 164 -1.10 4.44 -3.80
N GLU A 165 -0.21 5.40 -3.99
CA GLU A 165 0.88 5.63 -3.05
C GLU A 165 1.21 7.12 -2.92
N PHE A 166 1.81 7.50 -1.79
CA PHE A 166 2.41 8.81 -1.63
C PHE A 166 3.54 9.00 -2.65
N SER A 167 3.72 10.24 -3.06
CA SER A 167 4.74 10.60 -4.02
C SER A 167 5.28 12.00 -3.75
N GLN A 168 6.23 12.43 -4.55
CA GLN A 168 6.83 13.76 -4.42
C GLN A 168 5.95 14.78 -5.13
N THR A 169 5.52 15.82 -4.40
CA THR A 169 4.70 16.89 -4.97
C THR A 169 5.46 17.67 -6.03
N ARG A 170 4.73 18.12 -7.07
CA ARG A 170 5.25 18.96 -8.13
C ARG A 170 4.94 20.46 -7.92
N TRP A 171 4.25 20.82 -6.84
CA TRP A 171 3.93 22.22 -6.55
C TRP A 171 5.15 22.93 -5.97
N PRO A 172 5.66 23.99 -6.61
CA PRO A 172 6.79 24.73 -6.10
C PRO A 172 6.56 25.25 -4.67
N GLY A 173 7.48 24.91 -3.77
CA GLY A 173 7.41 25.33 -2.36
C GLY A 173 6.51 24.49 -1.46
N PHE A 174 5.60 23.71 -2.01
CA PHE A 174 4.75 22.83 -1.19
C PHE A 174 5.54 21.61 -0.68
N ASP A 175 6.52 21.15 -1.43
CA ASP A 175 7.49 20.13 -1.03
C ASP A 175 8.17 20.49 0.29
N LYS A 176 8.65 21.73 0.45
CA LYS A 176 9.28 22.21 1.70
C LYS A 176 8.28 22.25 2.86
N ILE A 177 7.07 22.71 2.61
CA ILE A 177 6.00 22.77 3.63
C ILE A 177 5.64 21.35 4.07
N TYR A 178 5.45 20.44 3.13
CA TYR A 178 5.12 19.05 3.43
C TYR A 178 6.28 18.31 4.13
N GLN A 179 7.52 18.53 3.70
CA GLN A 179 8.71 17.99 4.39
C GLN A 179 8.81 18.52 5.82
N THR A 180 8.61 19.83 6.04
CA THR A 180 8.62 20.40 7.39
C THR A 180 7.51 19.79 8.25
N TYR A 181 6.31 19.63 7.70
CA TYR A 181 5.19 18.98 8.36
C TYR A 181 5.50 17.52 8.71
N SER A 182 5.94 16.72 7.74
CA SER A 182 6.19 15.29 7.91
C SER A 182 7.37 14.98 8.81
N HIS A 183 8.43 15.80 8.81
CA HIS A 183 9.61 15.56 9.66
C HIS A 183 9.53 16.17 11.05
N HIS A 184 8.82 17.30 11.24
CA HIS A 184 8.83 18.03 12.50
C HIS A 184 7.49 18.04 13.24
N ILE A 185 6.38 17.94 12.53
CA ILE A 185 5.04 18.01 13.13
C ILE A 185 4.47 16.62 13.31
N LEU A 186 4.49 15.81 12.27
CA LEU A 186 3.88 14.48 12.25
C LEU A 186 4.40 13.55 13.37
N PRO A 187 5.73 13.43 13.64
CA PRO A 187 6.23 12.62 14.76
C PRO A 187 5.74 13.10 16.12
N LYS A 188 5.60 14.43 16.32
CA LYS A 188 5.06 14.99 17.58
C LYS A 188 3.58 14.68 17.73
N VAL A 189 2.81 14.73 16.64
CA VAL A 189 1.40 14.28 16.63
C VAL A 189 1.32 12.80 16.96
N GLY A 190 2.18 11.97 16.38
CA GLY A 190 2.27 10.54 16.69
C GLY A 190 2.52 10.26 18.16
N LYS A 191 3.46 10.99 18.75
CA LYS A 191 3.74 10.92 20.19
C LYS A 191 2.53 11.32 21.04
N ALA A 192 1.85 12.40 20.68
CA ALA A 192 0.70 12.90 21.45
C ALA A 192 -0.55 12.02 21.34
N VAL A 193 -0.82 11.44 20.15
CA VAL A 193 -2.06 10.72 19.85
C VAL A 193 -1.92 9.21 20.06
N ALA A 194 -0.77 8.65 19.66
CA ALA A 194 -0.54 7.21 19.68
C ALA A 194 0.57 6.79 20.65
N ASN A 195 1.30 7.73 21.25
CA ASN A 195 2.53 7.50 22.02
C ASN A 195 3.61 6.74 21.20
N ASP A 196 3.63 6.95 19.88
CA ASP A 196 4.48 6.24 18.93
C ASP A 196 5.12 7.19 17.91
N GLU A 197 6.17 7.89 18.34
CA GLU A 197 6.94 8.81 17.49
C GLU A 197 7.70 8.07 16.39
N ALA A 198 8.19 6.86 16.69
CA ALA A 198 9.06 6.10 15.80
C ALA A 198 8.30 5.65 14.53
N SER A 199 7.10 5.11 14.68
CA SER A 199 6.26 4.68 13.55
C SER A 199 5.88 5.84 12.63
N TYR A 200 5.56 7.01 13.18
CA TYR A 200 5.25 8.20 12.37
C TYR A 200 6.48 8.76 11.66
N ARG A 201 7.67 8.67 12.27
CA ARG A 201 8.94 9.03 11.63
C ARG A 201 9.25 8.10 10.46
N TYR A 202 9.16 6.79 10.68
CA TYR A 202 9.33 5.79 9.62
C TYR A 202 8.42 6.05 8.41
N LEU A 203 7.15 6.39 8.66
CA LEU A 203 6.21 6.72 7.58
C LEU A 203 6.68 7.91 6.75
N ALA A 204 7.13 9.00 7.37
CA ALA A 204 7.65 10.16 6.65
C ALA A 204 8.90 9.81 5.82
N GLU A 205 9.81 9.04 6.40
CA GLU A 205 11.05 8.63 5.76
C GLU A 205 10.81 7.64 4.61
N SER A 206 9.91 6.67 4.78
CA SER A 206 9.54 5.71 3.72
C SER A 206 8.90 6.39 2.52
N ILE A 207 8.09 7.44 2.74
CA ILE A 207 7.53 8.27 1.66
C ILE A 207 8.65 9.02 0.92
N ALA A 208 9.60 9.61 1.64
CA ALA A 208 10.70 10.35 1.04
C ALA A 208 11.65 9.46 0.21
N LYS A 209 11.78 8.19 0.57
CA LYS A 209 12.60 7.18 -0.13
C LYS A 209 11.89 6.51 -1.30
N PHE A 210 10.56 6.62 -1.38
CA PHE A 210 9.79 5.98 -2.46
C PHE A 210 10.11 6.64 -3.82
N PRO A 211 10.20 5.87 -4.91
CA PRO A 211 10.51 6.40 -6.24
C PRO A 211 9.55 7.51 -6.69
N PRO A 212 10.03 8.51 -7.45
CA PRO A 212 9.17 9.47 -8.14
C PRO A 212 8.12 8.78 -9.01
N MET A 213 6.99 9.46 -9.27
CA MET A 213 5.85 8.89 -10.01
C MET A 213 6.23 8.23 -11.34
N GLU A 214 7.05 8.90 -12.14
CA GLU A 214 7.43 8.38 -13.46
C GLU A 214 8.42 7.22 -13.37
N ASP A 215 9.31 7.24 -12.37
CA ASP A 215 10.24 6.14 -12.11
C ASP A 215 9.48 4.89 -11.66
N PHE A 216 8.51 5.06 -10.76
CA PHE A 216 7.66 3.95 -10.35
C PHE A 216 6.79 3.44 -11.51
N ARG A 217 6.27 4.33 -12.39
CA ARG A 217 5.61 3.91 -13.63
C ARG A 217 6.52 3.08 -14.53
N ALA A 218 7.79 3.48 -14.65
CA ALA A 218 8.77 2.72 -15.43
C ALA A 218 9.04 1.34 -14.82
N MET A 219 9.07 1.21 -13.47
CA MET A 219 9.17 -0.09 -12.79
C MET A 219 7.96 -0.98 -13.09
N ILE A 220 6.74 -0.43 -13.11
CA ILE A 220 5.52 -1.15 -13.49
C ILE A 220 5.64 -1.66 -14.93
N GLN A 221 6.13 -0.83 -15.86
CA GLN A 221 6.37 -1.25 -17.25
C GLN A 221 7.42 -2.35 -17.35
N ALA A 222 8.51 -2.23 -16.60
CA ALA A 222 9.59 -3.22 -16.59
C ALA A 222 9.13 -4.58 -16.03
N ALA A 223 8.11 -4.60 -15.17
CA ALA A 223 7.48 -5.82 -14.65
C ALA A 223 6.53 -6.52 -15.67
N GLY A 224 6.35 -5.94 -16.87
CA GLY A 224 5.53 -6.54 -17.95
C GLY A 224 4.20 -5.83 -18.21
N PHE A 225 3.77 -4.91 -17.34
CA PHE A 225 2.50 -4.23 -17.53
C PHE A 225 2.51 -3.28 -18.73
N SER A 226 1.46 -3.37 -19.52
CA SER A 226 1.19 -2.49 -20.66
C SER A 226 0.23 -1.34 -20.29
N GLN A 227 0.11 -0.36 -21.18
CA GLN A 227 -0.82 0.78 -21.06
C GLN A 227 -0.73 1.50 -19.70
N THR A 228 0.47 1.57 -19.12
CA THR A 228 0.70 2.17 -17.80
C THR A 228 0.34 3.65 -17.78
N LYS A 229 -0.36 4.09 -16.73
CA LYS A 229 -0.79 5.47 -16.51
C LYS A 229 -0.49 5.92 -15.09
N VAL A 230 -0.25 7.22 -14.95
CA VAL A 230 -0.13 7.90 -13.66
C VAL A 230 -1.18 8.99 -13.58
N GLU A 231 -1.94 9.01 -12.50
CA GLU A 231 -2.92 10.05 -12.18
C GLU A 231 -2.51 10.74 -10.87
N PRO A 232 -1.86 11.91 -10.95
CA PRO A 232 -1.48 12.65 -9.75
C PRO A 232 -2.70 13.27 -9.08
N MET A 233 -2.69 13.26 -7.75
CA MET A 233 -3.69 13.91 -6.90
C MET A 233 -3.00 14.90 -5.94
N MET A 234 -3.73 15.94 -5.53
CA MET A 234 -3.21 16.96 -4.59
C MET A 234 -1.83 17.50 -5.02
N GLY A 235 -1.70 17.92 -6.30
CA GLY A 235 -0.43 18.43 -6.81
C GLY A 235 0.70 17.41 -6.87
N GLY A 236 0.38 16.11 -6.83
CA GLY A 236 1.34 15.03 -6.88
C GLY A 236 1.76 14.47 -5.52
N LEU A 237 1.12 14.91 -4.42
CA LEU A 237 1.35 14.35 -3.08
C LEU A 237 0.99 12.86 -3.02
N VAL A 238 -0.03 12.46 -3.76
CA VAL A 238 -0.47 11.07 -3.94
C VAL A 238 -0.64 10.83 -5.44
N ALA A 239 -0.35 9.63 -5.90
CA ALA A 239 -0.58 9.23 -7.28
C ALA A 239 -1.26 7.86 -7.36
N ILE A 240 -2.16 7.71 -8.33
CA ILE A 240 -2.70 6.41 -8.73
C ILE A 240 -1.93 5.97 -9.98
N HIS A 241 -1.27 4.84 -9.87
CA HIS A 241 -0.65 4.14 -10.99
C HIS A 241 -1.55 3.00 -11.44
N SER A 242 -1.61 2.76 -12.73
CA SER A 242 -2.35 1.63 -13.28
C SER A 242 -1.62 1.03 -14.48
N GLY A 243 -1.84 -0.27 -14.70
CA GLY A 243 -1.32 -1.03 -15.83
C GLY A 243 -2.24 -2.20 -16.16
N TRP A 244 -2.01 -2.83 -17.30
CA TRP A 244 -2.76 -3.97 -17.78
C TRP A 244 -1.80 -5.15 -18.05
N GLU A 245 -2.22 -6.34 -17.70
CA GLU A 245 -1.61 -7.57 -18.16
C GLU A 245 -2.21 -7.88 -19.56
N VAL A 246 -1.40 -7.85 -20.65
CA VAL A 246 -1.81 -8.07 -22.05
C VAL A 246 -0.70 -8.69 -22.90
#